data_6ec34291d9c0f20d224ceba2dec39150
#
_entry.id   6ec34291d9c0f20d224ceba2dec39150
#
_cell.length_a   1.000
_cell.length_b   1.000
_cell.length_c   1.000
_cell.angle_alpha   90.00
_cell.angle_beta   90.00
_cell.angle_gamma   90.00
#
_symmetry.space_group_name_H-M   'P 1'
#
loop_
_entity.id
_entity.type
_entity.pdbx_description
1 polymer ?
#
loop_
_entity_poly.entity_id
_entity_poly.type
_entity_poly.pdbx_seq_one_letter_code
_entity_poly.pdbx_strand_id
1 'polypeptide(L)'
;MFFLKGKFYKFFLLSIFLCLSQFSLAQQDVIEEIVVTGSYIKTSSKNDTSPVDIILRDEIENIGAFLASEITKNLSINSGSENNTDAFTSGSTQGTSNINLRGLGLSSTLVLIDGRRQTVTGATANDGSVFVNTSTIPLIAIQRVEVLKEGAASIYG
;
A
#
# COMPACT_ATOMS: atom_id res chain seq x y z
N MET A 1 56.11 38.85 19.15
CA MET A 1 55.63 37.49 18.97
C MET A 1 54.18 37.29 19.53
N PHE A 2 53.41 38.32 19.67
CA PHE A 2 52.03 38.28 20.25
C PHE A 2 50.92 38.58 19.25
N PHE A 3 51.23 39.07 18.06
CA PHE A 3 50.23 39.49 17.06
C PHE A 3 49.66 38.37 16.16
N LEU A 4 50.29 37.20 16.12
CA LEU A 4 49.82 36.08 15.26
C LEU A 4 48.74 35.22 15.92
N LYS A 5 48.65 35.16 17.24
CA LYS A 5 47.66 34.31 17.94
C LYS A 5 46.21 34.78 17.77
N GLY A 6 45.97 36.09 17.64
CA GLY A 6 44.61 36.64 17.49
C GLY A 6 43.97 36.39 16.14
N LYS A 7 44.78 36.28 15.06
CA LYS A 7 44.25 36.00 13.73
C LYS A 7 43.86 34.52 13.53
N PHE A 8 44.65 33.62 14.13
CA PHE A 8 44.35 32.18 14.11
C PHE A 8 43.05 31.83 14.88
N TYR A 9 42.83 32.45 16.01
CA TYR A 9 41.61 32.25 16.80
C TYR A 9 40.36 32.70 16.08
N LYS A 10 40.38 33.84 15.37
CA LYS A 10 39.24 34.33 14.55
C LYS A 10 38.97 33.43 13.37
N PHE A 11 40.00 32.86 12.74
CA PHE A 11 39.88 31.92 11.63
C PHE A 11 39.29 30.58 12.11
N PHE A 12 39.67 30.11 13.28
CA PHE A 12 39.16 28.90 13.90
C PHE A 12 37.70 29.03 14.32
N LEU A 13 37.29 30.18 14.90
CA LEU A 13 35.92 30.50 15.23
C LEU A 13 35.04 30.63 13.98
N LEU A 14 35.55 31.23 12.90
CA LEU A 14 34.82 31.33 11.62
C LEU A 14 34.59 29.95 10.97
N SER A 15 35.61 29.06 11.08
CA SER A 15 35.51 27.67 10.60
C SER A 15 34.47 26.86 11.37
N ILE A 16 34.38 27.00 12.69
CA ILE A 16 33.36 26.33 13.53
C ILE A 16 31.96 26.86 13.19
N PHE A 17 31.85 28.15 12.96
CA PHE A 17 30.54 28.76 12.58
C PHE A 17 30.08 28.29 11.20
N LEU A 18 31.02 28.06 10.27
CA LEU A 18 30.70 27.52 8.93
C LEU A 18 30.29 26.04 8.99
N CYS A 19 30.85 25.24 9.90
CA CYS A 19 30.46 23.86 10.10
C CYS A 19 29.07 23.69 10.77
N LEU A 20 28.67 24.62 11.62
CA LEU A 20 27.37 24.59 12.27
C LEU A 20 26.20 24.95 11.32
N SER A 21 26.46 25.67 10.22
CA SER A 21 25.44 26.01 9.24
C SER A 21 25.04 24.84 8.31
N GLN A 22 25.74 23.71 8.39
CA GLN A 22 25.41 22.51 7.60
C GLN A 22 24.40 21.57 8.28
N PHE A 23 23.96 21.86 9.51
CA PHE A 23 22.79 21.23 10.09
C PHE A 23 21.52 21.85 9.49
N SER A 24 21.38 21.70 8.17
CA SER A 24 20.08 21.76 7.53
C SER A 24 19.30 20.56 8.07
N LEU A 25 18.39 20.80 9.00
CA LEU A 25 17.36 19.83 9.35
C LEU A 25 16.68 19.50 8.03
N ALA A 26 16.96 18.31 7.51
CA ALA A 26 16.13 17.69 6.50
C ALA A 26 14.75 17.60 7.16
N GLN A 27 13.91 18.58 6.91
CA GLN A 27 12.50 18.55 7.23
C GLN A 27 11.98 17.41 6.37
N GLN A 28 11.79 16.26 7.01
CA GLN A 28 11.11 15.16 6.42
C GLN A 28 9.68 15.67 6.21
N ASP A 29 9.37 16.08 4.99
CA ASP A 29 8.02 16.37 4.59
C ASP A 29 7.24 15.09 4.88
N VAL A 30 6.48 15.13 5.97
CA VAL A 30 5.47 14.10 6.25
C VAL A 30 4.45 14.29 5.14
N ILE A 31 4.59 13.51 4.08
CA ILE A 31 3.60 13.44 3.01
C ILE A 31 2.32 12.99 3.71
N GLU A 32 1.40 13.92 3.87
CA GLU A 32 0.10 13.65 4.47
C GLU A 32 -0.61 12.66 3.56
N GLU A 33 -0.70 11.43 4.01
CA GLU A 33 -1.24 10.32 3.24
C GLU A 33 -2.73 10.51 3.05
N ILE A 34 -3.11 10.85 1.82
CA ILE A 34 -4.50 11.09 1.45
C ILE A 34 -5.15 9.76 1.12
N VAL A 35 -6.10 9.33 1.94
CA VAL A 35 -6.98 8.18 1.69
C VAL A 35 -7.97 8.55 0.60
N VAL A 36 -8.09 7.70 -0.39
CA VAL A 36 -9.02 7.89 -1.54
C VAL A 36 -10.18 6.90 -1.47
N THR A 37 -9.99 5.79 -0.77
CA THR A 37 -10.93 4.68 -0.72
C THR A 37 -12.00 4.90 0.38
N GLY A 38 -13.25 4.68 0.04
CA GLY A 38 -14.34 4.70 1.02
C GLY A 38 -14.97 6.07 1.29
N SER A 39 -14.49 7.15 0.67
CA SER A 39 -15.07 8.48 0.84
C SER A 39 -14.95 9.32 -0.44
N TYR A 40 -15.97 10.15 -0.73
CA TYR A 40 -15.86 11.19 -1.76
C TYR A 40 -15.04 12.39 -1.28
N ILE A 41 -14.86 12.53 0.04
CA ILE A 41 -14.06 13.60 0.65
C ILE A 41 -12.69 13.03 0.93
N LYS A 42 -11.67 13.58 0.29
CA LYS A 42 -10.27 13.21 0.56
C LYS A 42 -9.92 13.68 1.96
N THR A 43 -9.56 12.74 2.81
CA THR A 43 -9.17 13.00 4.20
C THR A 43 -7.89 12.26 4.53
N SER A 44 -7.22 12.65 5.60
CA SER A 44 -6.07 11.87 6.07
C SER A 44 -6.54 10.61 6.80
N SER A 45 -5.76 9.54 6.72
CA SER A 45 -6.07 8.24 7.32
C SER A 45 -6.39 8.30 8.82
N LYS A 46 -5.86 9.32 9.51
CA LYS A 46 -6.07 9.52 10.96
C LYS A 46 -7.45 10.08 11.33
N ASN A 47 -8.15 10.71 10.39
CA ASN A 47 -9.41 11.41 10.61
C ASN A 47 -10.60 10.75 9.91
N ASP A 48 -10.39 9.59 9.30
CA ASP A 48 -11.46 8.90 8.59
C ASP A 48 -12.37 8.13 9.57
N THR A 49 -13.66 8.15 9.25
CA THR A 49 -14.69 7.44 10.02
C THR A 49 -14.58 5.92 9.85
N SER A 50 -14.03 5.48 8.73
CA SER A 50 -13.83 4.07 8.40
C SER A 50 -12.34 3.73 8.39
N PRO A 51 -11.88 2.73 9.15
CA PRO A 51 -10.47 2.36 9.20
C PRO A 51 -10.01 1.80 7.85
N VAL A 52 -9.07 2.48 7.23
CA VAL A 52 -8.39 2.06 5.99
C VAL A 52 -6.97 1.68 6.34
N ASP A 53 -6.56 0.47 6.03
CA ASP A 53 -5.15 0.08 6.08
C ASP A 53 -4.48 0.45 4.76
N ILE A 54 -3.33 1.08 4.85
CA ILE A 54 -2.57 1.53 3.69
C ILE A 54 -1.22 0.83 3.71
N ILE A 55 -0.89 0.21 2.59
CA ILE A 55 0.40 -0.45 2.35
C ILE A 55 1.09 0.34 1.25
N LEU A 56 2.20 0.96 1.59
CA LEU A 56 2.98 1.78 0.68
C LEU A 56 3.93 0.95 -0.18
N ARG A 57 4.46 1.55 -1.23
CA ARG A 57 5.41 0.91 -2.14
C ARG A 57 6.63 0.33 -1.42
N ASP A 58 7.19 1.07 -0.48
CA ASP A 58 8.34 0.62 0.29
C ASP A 58 8.03 -0.63 1.13
N GLU A 59 6.82 -0.73 1.69
CA GLU A 59 6.38 -1.92 2.41
C GLU A 59 6.20 -3.12 1.47
N ILE A 60 5.64 -2.88 0.26
CA ILE A 60 5.50 -3.91 -0.77
C ILE A 60 6.86 -4.47 -1.17
N GLU A 61 7.86 -3.60 -1.34
CA GLU A 61 9.23 -4.00 -1.65
C GLU A 61 9.90 -4.74 -0.49
N ASN A 62 9.67 -4.32 0.74
CA ASN A 62 10.19 -4.99 1.94
C ASN A 62 9.58 -6.39 2.15
N ILE A 63 8.33 -6.61 1.76
CA ILE A 63 7.69 -7.93 1.76
C ILE A 63 8.37 -8.86 0.74
N GLY A 64 9.07 -8.31 -0.26
CA GLY A 64 9.68 -9.07 -1.34
C GLY A 64 8.65 -9.69 -2.29
N ALA A 65 7.49 -9.08 -2.43
CA ALA A 65 6.44 -9.56 -3.31
C ALA A 65 6.85 -9.43 -4.79
N PHE A 66 6.57 -10.45 -5.58
CA PHE A 66 6.73 -10.44 -7.03
C PHE A 66 5.38 -10.32 -7.76
N LEU A 67 4.29 -10.70 -7.10
CA LEU A 67 2.93 -10.69 -7.61
C LEU A 67 2.01 -9.90 -6.68
N ALA A 68 0.99 -9.27 -7.25
CA ALA A 68 -0.04 -8.58 -6.46
C ALA A 68 -0.74 -9.52 -5.46
N SER A 69 -0.91 -10.79 -5.83
CA SER A 69 -1.48 -11.81 -4.95
C SER A 69 -0.65 -12.08 -3.68
N GLU A 70 0.65 -11.82 -3.70
CA GLU A 70 1.51 -12.01 -2.53
C GLU A 70 1.32 -10.90 -1.50
N ILE A 71 0.98 -9.68 -1.95
CA ILE A 71 0.58 -8.59 -1.04
C ILE A 71 -0.68 -9.02 -0.28
N THR A 72 -1.67 -9.54 -1.00
CA THR A 72 -2.96 -9.91 -0.40
C THR A 72 -2.87 -11.10 0.55
N LYS A 73 -1.91 -12.01 0.34
CA LYS A 73 -1.61 -13.10 1.29
C LYS A 73 -1.14 -12.60 2.65
N ASN A 74 -0.39 -11.49 2.67
CA ASN A 74 0.14 -10.91 3.90
C ASN A 74 -0.90 -10.07 4.67
N LEU A 75 -2.09 -9.84 4.10
CA LEU A 75 -3.18 -9.17 4.79
C LEU A 75 -3.79 -10.09 5.85
N SER A 76 -3.69 -9.70 7.12
CA SER A 76 -4.26 -10.47 8.24
C SER A 76 -5.78 -10.66 8.16
N ILE A 77 -6.46 -9.77 7.43
CA ILE A 77 -7.91 -9.81 7.22
C ILE A 77 -8.33 -10.64 5.99
N ASN A 78 -7.37 -11.10 5.18
CA ASN A 78 -7.63 -11.94 4.02
C ASN A 78 -7.71 -13.41 4.46
N SER A 79 -8.87 -13.97 4.47
CA SER A 79 -9.13 -15.31 5.03
C SER A 79 -10.00 -16.12 4.07
N GLY A 80 -9.56 -17.36 3.78
CA GLY A 80 -10.27 -18.23 2.84
C GLY A 80 -10.15 -17.81 1.38
N SER A 81 -9.09 -17.09 1.01
CA SER A 81 -8.75 -16.79 -0.37
C SER A 81 -7.97 -17.93 -1.00
N GLU A 82 -8.14 -18.11 -2.30
CA GLU A 82 -7.38 -19.05 -3.12
C GLU A 82 -6.27 -18.29 -3.85
N ASN A 83 -5.04 -18.77 -3.77
CA ASN A 83 -3.90 -18.12 -4.40
C ASN A 83 -3.10 -19.11 -5.22
N ASN A 84 -2.85 -18.79 -6.50
CA ASN A 84 -2.14 -19.65 -7.42
C ASN A 84 -2.71 -21.06 -7.44
N THR A 85 -4.02 -21.17 -7.59
CA THR A 85 -4.74 -22.45 -7.64
C THR A 85 -4.15 -23.37 -8.71
N ASP A 86 -4.00 -24.62 -8.38
CA ASP A 86 -3.55 -25.66 -9.31
C ASP A 86 -4.73 -26.51 -9.81
N ALA A 87 -4.46 -27.41 -10.75
CA ALA A 87 -5.48 -28.28 -11.33
C ALA A 87 -6.08 -29.30 -10.33
N PHE A 88 -5.40 -29.55 -9.22
CA PHE A 88 -5.91 -30.46 -8.19
C PHE A 88 -6.86 -29.75 -7.23
N THR A 89 -6.63 -28.46 -7.00
CA THR A 89 -7.45 -27.64 -6.11
C THR A 89 -8.70 -27.15 -6.84
N SER A 90 -8.56 -26.67 -8.08
CA SER A 90 -9.67 -26.19 -8.88
C SER A 90 -9.33 -26.15 -10.35
N GLY A 91 -9.95 -27.03 -11.13
CA GLY A 91 -9.71 -27.10 -12.57
C GLY A 91 -10.15 -25.88 -13.37
N SER A 92 -11.13 -25.12 -12.88
CA SER A 92 -11.67 -23.94 -13.58
C SER A 92 -10.96 -22.64 -13.21
N THR A 93 -10.28 -22.58 -12.07
CA THR A 93 -9.60 -21.37 -11.57
C THR A 93 -8.09 -21.49 -11.52
N GLN A 94 -7.55 -22.44 -12.26
CA GLN A 94 -6.11 -22.70 -12.29
C GLN A 94 -5.28 -21.45 -12.61
N GLY A 95 -4.25 -21.19 -11.79
CA GLY A 95 -3.36 -20.04 -11.94
C GLY A 95 -3.96 -18.69 -11.55
N THR A 96 -5.19 -18.66 -11.03
CA THR A 96 -5.81 -17.44 -10.54
C THR A 96 -5.52 -17.19 -9.06
N SER A 97 -5.72 -15.98 -8.61
CA SER A 97 -5.69 -15.60 -7.20
C SER A 97 -6.81 -14.63 -6.90
N ASN A 98 -7.38 -14.73 -5.72
CA ASN A 98 -8.51 -13.92 -5.30
C ASN A 98 -8.31 -13.35 -3.89
N ILE A 99 -9.20 -12.47 -3.47
CA ILE A 99 -9.19 -11.86 -2.15
C ILE A 99 -10.53 -12.14 -1.48
N ASN A 100 -10.48 -12.56 -0.22
CA ASN A 100 -11.65 -12.79 0.61
C ASN A 100 -11.49 -12.06 1.95
N LEU A 101 -11.92 -10.81 1.99
CA LEU A 101 -11.79 -10.00 3.20
C LEU A 101 -12.71 -10.54 4.30
N ARG A 102 -12.12 -10.83 5.45
CA ARG A 102 -12.81 -11.35 6.64
C ARG A 102 -13.56 -12.68 6.41
N GLY A 103 -13.27 -13.41 5.34
CA GLY A 103 -13.98 -14.65 5.03
C GLY A 103 -15.46 -14.48 4.67
N LEU A 104 -15.85 -13.29 4.24
CA LEU A 104 -17.28 -12.98 3.91
C LEU A 104 -17.71 -13.50 2.53
N GLY A 105 -16.83 -14.20 1.85
CA GLY A 105 -17.03 -14.72 0.49
C GLY A 105 -16.36 -13.88 -0.57
N LEU A 106 -15.91 -14.52 -1.63
CA LEU A 106 -15.15 -13.88 -2.71
C LEU A 106 -15.93 -12.78 -3.41
N SER A 107 -17.24 -13.00 -3.61
CA SER A 107 -18.14 -12.02 -4.24
C SER A 107 -18.41 -10.78 -3.37
N SER A 108 -18.04 -10.83 -2.08
CA SER A 108 -18.23 -9.71 -1.14
C SER A 108 -17.02 -8.76 -1.08
N THR A 109 -15.95 -9.10 -1.80
CA THR A 109 -14.75 -8.25 -1.87
C THR A 109 -14.72 -7.50 -3.20
N LEU A 110 -14.77 -6.17 -3.12
CA LEU A 110 -14.64 -5.29 -4.27
C LEU A 110 -13.18 -4.92 -4.50
N VAL A 111 -12.69 -5.11 -5.71
CA VAL A 111 -11.34 -4.70 -6.13
C VAL A 111 -11.45 -3.50 -7.06
N LEU A 112 -10.72 -2.45 -6.73
CA LEU A 112 -10.62 -1.22 -7.51
C LEU A 112 -9.17 -1.01 -7.95
N ILE A 113 -8.98 -0.48 -9.16
CA ILE A 113 -7.71 0.09 -9.62
C ILE A 113 -7.99 1.54 -9.98
N ASP A 114 -7.25 2.47 -9.39
CA ASP A 114 -7.46 3.91 -9.54
C ASP A 114 -8.94 4.33 -9.31
N GLY A 115 -9.57 3.74 -8.28
CA GLY A 115 -10.97 3.98 -7.92
C GLY A 115 -12.00 3.38 -8.87
N ARG A 116 -11.59 2.59 -9.87
CA ARG A 116 -12.49 1.96 -10.85
C ARG A 116 -12.63 0.46 -10.59
N ARG A 117 -13.85 -0.03 -10.65
CA ARG A 117 -14.13 -1.46 -10.50
C ARG A 117 -13.39 -2.28 -11.54
N GLN A 118 -12.79 -3.36 -11.08
CA GLN A 118 -12.20 -4.36 -11.96
C GLN A 118 -13.25 -5.38 -12.39
N THR A 119 -13.08 -5.89 -13.60
CA THR A 119 -13.91 -6.95 -14.15
C THR A 119 -13.66 -8.25 -13.41
N VAL A 120 -14.71 -8.94 -13.03
CA VAL A 120 -14.61 -10.28 -12.48
C VAL A 120 -14.13 -11.26 -13.54
N THR A 121 -13.45 -12.32 -13.11
CA THR A 121 -13.06 -13.41 -14.03
C THR A 121 -14.29 -14.13 -14.56
N GLY A 122 -14.17 -14.70 -15.76
CA GLY A 122 -15.21 -15.55 -16.35
C GLY A 122 -15.33 -16.93 -15.69
N ALA A 123 -14.33 -17.33 -14.88
CA ALA A 123 -14.37 -18.54 -14.09
C ALA A 123 -14.96 -18.26 -12.72
N THR A 124 -15.68 -19.21 -12.17
CA THR A 124 -16.19 -19.17 -10.79
C THR A 124 -15.31 -20.00 -9.87
N ALA A 125 -15.21 -19.59 -8.63
CA ALA A 125 -14.56 -20.37 -7.56
C ALA A 125 -15.33 -21.68 -7.29
N ASN A 126 -14.78 -22.56 -6.47
CA ASN A 126 -15.39 -23.86 -6.17
C ASN A 126 -16.77 -23.75 -5.51
N ASP A 127 -17.05 -22.65 -4.83
CA ASP A 127 -18.34 -22.34 -4.21
C ASP A 127 -19.32 -21.64 -5.16
N GLY A 128 -18.94 -21.43 -6.42
CA GLY A 128 -19.73 -20.70 -7.41
C GLY A 128 -19.56 -19.17 -7.35
N SER A 129 -18.75 -18.65 -6.44
CA SER A 129 -18.53 -17.22 -6.31
C SER A 129 -17.76 -16.64 -7.50
N VAL A 130 -18.12 -15.42 -7.89
CA VAL A 130 -17.33 -14.62 -8.85
C VAL A 130 -16.30 -13.78 -8.09
N PHE A 131 -15.14 -13.54 -8.71
CA PHE A 131 -14.05 -12.78 -8.10
C PHE A 131 -13.21 -12.06 -9.14
N VAL A 132 -12.38 -11.11 -8.68
CA VAL A 132 -11.36 -10.48 -9.51
C VAL A 132 -10.06 -11.27 -9.40
N ASN A 133 -9.47 -11.64 -10.54
CA ASN A 133 -8.19 -12.31 -10.57
C ASN A 133 -7.04 -11.33 -10.31
N THR A 134 -6.51 -11.34 -9.10
CA THR A 134 -5.40 -10.45 -8.70
C THR A 134 -4.06 -10.80 -9.33
N SER A 135 -3.89 -12.03 -9.87
CA SER A 135 -2.68 -12.43 -10.59
C SER A 135 -2.49 -11.65 -11.91
N THR A 136 -3.54 -11.04 -12.45
CA THR A 136 -3.47 -10.25 -13.67
C THR A 136 -2.98 -8.81 -13.44
N ILE A 137 -2.86 -8.39 -12.19
CA ILE A 137 -2.46 -7.03 -11.83
C ILE A 137 -0.92 -6.98 -11.77
N PRO A 138 -0.25 -6.20 -12.65
CA PRO A 138 1.20 -6.10 -12.62
C PRO A 138 1.68 -5.38 -11.36
N LEU A 139 2.56 -6.00 -10.58
CA LEU A 139 3.09 -5.41 -9.35
C LEU A 139 3.78 -4.05 -9.58
N ILE A 140 4.46 -3.90 -10.72
CA ILE A 140 5.15 -2.66 -11.08
C ILE A 140 4.21 -1.45 -11.19
N ALA A 141 2.92 -1.70 -11.48
CA ALA A 141 1.90 -0.66 -11.59
C ALA A 141 1.29 -0.26 -10.23
N ILE A 142 1.60 -1.02 -9.17
CA ILE A 142 1.04 -0.76 -7.84
C ILE A 142 1.97 0.19 -7.07
N GLN A 143 1.48 1.37 -6.77
CA GLN A 143 2.16 2.35 -5.93
C GLN A 143 1.80 2.16 -4.45
N ARG A 144 0.54 1.87 -4.17
CA ARG A 144 0.02 1.59 -2.83
C ARG A 144 -1.21 0.70 -2.91
N VAL A 145 -1.54 0.06 -1.81
CA VAL A 145 -2.78 -0.69 -1.63
C VAL A 145 -3.55 -0.10 -0.47
N GLU A 146 -4.81 0.22 -0.68
CA GLU A 146 -5.72 0.69 0.36
C GLU A 146 -6.75 -0.40 0.64
N VAL A 147 -6.89 -0.80 1.88
CA VAL A 147 -7.81 -1.85 2.29
C VAL A 147 -8.86 -1.26 3.22
N LEU A 148 -10.06 -1.06 2.70
CA LEU A 148 -11.21 -0.64 3.49
C LEU A 148 -11.84 -1.85 4.16
N LYS A 149 -11.91 -1.83 5.48
CA LYS A 149 -12.42 -2.94 6.29
C LYS A 149 -13.93 -2.94 6.46
N GLU A 150 -14.57 -1.85 6.09
CA GLU A 150 -16.01 -1.65 6.23
C GLU A 150 -16.70 -1.56 4.87
N GLY A 151 -18.02 -1.74 4.85
CA GLY A 151 -18.78 -1.69 3.60
C GLY A 151 -18.83 -0.30 3.00
N ALA A 152 -18.46 -0.17 1.73
CA ALA A 152 -18.52 1.07 0.95
C ALA A 152 -19.54 0.98 -0.21
N ALA A 153 -20.56 0.14 -0.08
CA ALA A 153 -21.57 -0.09 -1.11
C ALA A 153 -22.31 1.20 -1.50
N SER A 154 -22.48 2.13 -0.57
CA SER A 154 -23.10 3.43 -0.85
C SER A 154 -22.28 4.31 -1.80
N ILE A 155 -20.98 4.06 -1.92
CA ILE A 155 -20.07 4.84 -2.76
C ILE A 155 -19.83 4.16 -4.10
N TYR A 156 -19.64 2.85 -4.06
CA TYR A 156 -19.22 2.09 -5.24
C TYR A 156 -20.33 1.24 -5.84
N GLY A 157 -21.50 1.18 -5.22
CA GLY A 157 -22.69 0.47 -5.70
C GLY A 157 -22.73 -1.00 -5.37
#